data_163584d9a4f3b73d0a11c547ee69de84
#
_entry.id   163584d9a4f3b73d0a11c547ee69de84
#
_cell.length_a   1.000
_cell.length_b   1.000
_cell.length_c   1.000
_cell.angle_alpha   90.00
_cell.angle_beta   90.00
_cell.angle_gamma   90.00
#
_symmetry.space_group_name_H-M   'P 1'
#
loop_
_entity.id
_entity.type
_entity.pdbx_description
1 polymer ?
#
loop_
_entity_poly.entity_id
_entity_poly.type
_entity_poly.pdbx_seq_one_letter_code
_entity_poly.pdbx_strand_id
1 'polypeptide(L)'
;MASKFGWACVVAGVMIGTLAAPPTAQAQQKFLTIGTGGVTGVYYAAGGAICRLVNKDRSKHGMRCSVESTGGSVFNVNTIKSGELDFGFAQSDVQFNATKGQGQFKDAGAWADQRAVFSVHPEPFTVLARKEANVQSFADFKGKRFNVGNPGSGTRASMEELLAALGWKLGDFSLASELKADEHGPALCDGKIDGFFYAVGHPSANIQDPTTSCAAKLVALTGPQIDKLVADKPYYAKATIPAGLYANNPQATATYGVLATVVTSAKIPADVVYQVVKSLFDNFDEFKRLHPALANLKPENMVKDGLSAPLHDGALRYYKEKGWVK
;
A
#
# COMPACT_ATOMS: atom_id res chain seq x y z
N MET A 1 15.17 58.84 83.88
CA MET A 1 16.36 58.08 83.55
C MET A 1 15.94 56.67 83.35
N ALA A 2 15.71 56.25 82.16
CA ALA A 2 15.08 54.99 81.83
C ALA A 2 16.03 54.15 80.93
N SER A 3 16.40 52.97 81.44
CA SER A 3 17.18 51.97 80.81
C SER A 3 16.23 51.09 79.97
N LYS A 4 16.50 50.88 78.66
CA LYS A 4 15.78 49.96 77.78
C LYS A 4 16.67 48.80 77.46
N PHE A 5 16.30 47.64 77.97
CA PHE A 5 16.81 46.31 77.54
C PHE A 5 16.19 45.88 76.19
N GLY A 6 17.00 45.63 75.20
CA GLY A 6 16.59 45.07 73.95
C GLY A 6 16.86 43.54 73.89
N TRP A 7 15.83 42.78 73.65
CA TRP A 7 15.92 41.32 73.44
C TRP A 7 16.13 41.05 71.92
N ALA A 8 17.21 40.38 71.61
CA ALA A 8 17.48 39.89 70.25
C ALA A 8 16.92 38.48 70.08
N CYS A 9 15.90 38.32 69.26
CA CYS A 9 15.41 37.01 68.84
C CYS A 9 16.27 36.47 67.67
N VAL A 10 16.97 35.34 67.89
CA VAL A 10 17.65 34.60 66.84
C VAL A 10 16.64 33.66 66.20
N VAL A 11 16.26 33.96 64.96
CA VAL A 11 15.43 33.03 64.14
C VAL A 11 16.37 32.11 63.36
N ALA A 12 16.44 30.84 63.75
CA ALA A 12 17.14 29.80 63.00
C ALA A 12 16.27 29.37 61.79
N GLY A 13 16.65 29.81 60.60
CA GLY A 13 16.02 29.42 59.35
C GLY A 13 16.43 27.99 58.95
N VAL A 14 15.50 27.04 59.02
CA VAL A 14 15.69 25.71 58.46
C VAL A 14 15.48 25.82 56.95
N MET A 15 16.57 25.73 56.16
CA MET A 15 16.50 25.55 54.72
C MET A 15 16.10 24.11 54.39
N ILE A 16 14.83 23.90 54.04
CA ILE A 16 14.36 22.65 53.41
C ILE A 16 14.76 22.68 51.95
N GLY A 17 15.87 21.97 51.63
CA GLY A 17 16.30 21.74 50.25
C GLY A 17 15.30 20.85 49.53
N THR A 18 14.47 21.43 48.67
CA THR A 18 13.64 20.66 47.73
C THR A 18 14.54 19.98 46.69
N LEU A 19 14.76 18.67 46.83
CA LEU A 19 15.32 17.84 45.78
C LEU A 19 14.31 17.86 44.60
N ALA A 20 14.55 18.72 43.62
CA ALA A 20 13.84 18.67 42.34
C ALA A 20 14.22 17.38 41.64
N ALA A 21 13.28 16.41 41.55
CA ALA A 21 13.44 15.21 40.70
C ALA A 21 13.73 15.70 39.26
N PRO A 22 14.69 15.10 38.55
CA PRO A 22 14.94 15.45 37.15
C PRO A 22 13.68 15.20 36.35
N PRO A 23 13.33 16.12 35.41
CA PRO A 23 12.20 15.89 34.54
C PRO A 23 12.42 14.56 33.81
N THR A 24 11.52 13.61 33.99
CA THR A 24 11.47 12.40 33.15
C THR A 24 11.39 12.86 31.71
N ALA A 25 12.44 12.64 30.93
CA ALA A 25 12.45 12.90 29.50
C ALA A 25 11.29 12.10 28.88
N GLN A 26 10.18 12.77 28.66
CA GLN A 26 9.04 12.18 27.95
C GLN A 26 9.55 11.90 26.54
N ALA A 27 9.73 10.62 26.20
CA ALA A 27 10.16 10.23 24.87
C ALA A 27 9.25 10.91 23.85
N GLN A 28 9.85 11.77 23.01
CA GLN A 28 9.11 12.54 22.00
C GLN A 28 8.33 11.56 21.14
N GLN A 29 7.01 11.66 21.13
CA GLN A 29 6.13 10.78 20.38
C GLN A 29 6.44 10.91 18.90
N LYS A 30 6.81 9.81 18.25
CA LYS A 30 7.13 9.77 16.83
C LYS A 30 5.90 9.36 16.03
N PHE A 31 5.46 10.23 15.15
CA PHE A 31 4.36 9.94 14.24
C PHE A 31 4.90 9.25 13.00
N LEU A 32 4.18 8.23 12.53
CA LEU A 32 4.47 7.49 11.31
C LEU A 32 3.24 7.50 10.42
N THR A 33 3.43 7.76 9.14
CA THR A 33 2.37 7.76 8.14
C THR A 33 2.61 6.67 7.11
N ILE A 34 1.52 5.96 6.73
CA ILE A 34 1.55 4.95 5.66
C ILE A 34 0.56 5.37 4.58
N GLY A 35 1.07 5.76 3.41
CA GLY A 35 0.26 6.01 2.22
C GLY A 35 -0.31 4.71 1.66
N THR A 36 -1.58 4.71 1.30
CA THR A 36 -2.31 3.51 0.87
C THR A 36 -2.90 3.68 -0.53
N GLY A 37 -4.19 3.66 -0.69
CA GLY A 37 -4.99 3.86 -1.88
C GLY A 37 -6.39 4.27 -1.46
N GLY A 38 -7.41 4.04 -2.29
CA GLY A 38 -8.80 4.27 -1.93
C GLY A 38 -9.23 3.42 -0.74
N VAL A 39 -10.17 3.92 0.06
CA VAL A 39 -10.61 3.30 1.32
C VAL A 39 -11.29 1.94 1.14
N THR A 40 -11.84 1.66 -0.03
CA THR A 40 -12.48 0.39 -0.40
C THR A 40 -11.48 -0.64 -0.95
N GLY A 41 -10.22 -0.26 -1.18
CA GLY A 41 -9.15 -1.12 -1.63
C GLY A 41 -8.40 -1.83 -0.49
N VAL A 42 -7.69 -2.90 -0.82
CA VAL A 42 -6.97 -3.74 0.18
C VAL A 42 -5.79 -3.00 0.81
N TYR A 43 -5.15 -2.06 0.13
CA TYR A 43 -4.04 -1.26 0.70
C TYR A 43 -4.45 -0.53 1.98
N TYR A 44 -5.65 0.09 1.98
CA TYR A 44 -6.13 0.81 3.16
C TYR A 44 -6.36 -0.12 4.34
N ALA A 45 -7.00 -1.27 4.10
CA ALA A 45 -7.22 -2.28 5.13
C ALA A 45 -5.90 -2.88 5.67
N ALA A 46 -4.95 -3.20 4.78
CA ALA A 46 -3.66 -3.75 5.15
C ALA A 46 -2.78 -2.72 5.90
N GLY A 47 -2.77 -1.47 5.45
CA GLY A 47 -2.11 -0.36 6.16
C GLY A 47 -2.69 -0.14 7.56
N GLY A 48 -4.02 -0.17 7.68
CA GLY A 48 -4.72 -0.13 8.96
C GLY A 48 -4.34 -1.27 9.89
N ALA A 49 -4.20 -2.48 9.35
CA ALA A 49 -3.73 -3.65 10.08
C ALA A 49 -2.29 -3.47 10.60
N ILE A 50 -1.37 -2.97 9.77
CA ILE A 50 0.01 -2.65 10.17
C ILE A 50 0.00 -1.61 11.28
N CYS A 51 -0.70 -0.48 11.09
CA CYS A 51 -0.77 0.59 12.09
C CYS A 51 -1.39 0.13 13.41
N ARG A 52 -2.41 -0.74 13.37
CA ARG A 52 -3.00 -1.35 14.58
C ARG A 52 -1.94 -2.11 15.38
N LEU A 53 -1.12 -2.93 14.72
CA LEU A 53 -0.07 -3.71 15.38
C LEU A 53 1.06 -2.82 15.91
N VAL A 54 1.48 -1.82 15.15
CA VAL A 54 2.46 -0.82 15.64
C VAL A 54 1.90 -0.09 16.87
N ASN A 55 0.68 0.38 16.83
CA ASN A 55 0.06 1.13 17.92
C ASN A 55 -0.19 0.29 19.18
N LYS A 56 -0.31 -1.04 19.06
CA LYS A 56 -0.48 -1.97 20.19
C LYS A 56 0.66 -1.87 21.20
N ASP A 57 1.89 -1.71 20.70
CA ASP A 57 3.09 -1.59 21.53
C ASP A 57 3.61 -0.15 21.68
N ARG A 58 2.75 0.86 21.41
CA ARG A 58 3.10 2.28 21.46
C ARG A 58 3.77 2.71 22.76
N SER A 59 3.32 2.18 23.89
CA SER A 59 3.92 2.48 25.20
C SER A 59 5.38 2.04 25.34
N LYS A 60 5.83 1.05 24.54
CA LYS A 60 7.18 0.53 24.58
C LYS A 60 8.16 1.32 23.71
N HIS A 61 7.71 1.81 22.55
CA HIS A 61 8.57 2.44 21.54
C HIS A 61 8.22 3.89 21.20
N GLY A 62 7.13 4.44 21.76
CA GLY A 62 6.73 5.85 21.58
C GLY A 62 6.19 6.21 20.18
N MET A 63 6.06 5.25 19.24
CA MET A 63 5.59 5.53 17.89
C MET A 63 4.06 5.44 17.79
N ARG A 64 3.48 6.34 17.01
CA ARG A 64 2.07 6.33 16.63
C ARG A 64 1.96 6.26 15.11
N CYS A 65 1.31 5.23 14.60
CA CYS A 65 1.08 4.99 13.19
C CYS A 65 -0.33 5.42 12.78
N SER A 66 -0.45 6.08 11.62
CA SER A 66 -1.70 6.39 10.94
C SER A 66 -1.61 6.02 9.45
N VAL A 67 -2.76 5.71 8.86
CA VAL A 67 -2.87 5.47 7.43
C VAL A 67 -3.47 6.66 6.72
N GLU A 68 -3.03 6.90 5.49
CA GLU A 68 -3.57 7.92 4.62
C GLU A 68 -4.15 7.27 3.36
N SER A 69 -5.40 7.64 3.02
CA SER A 69 -5.98 7.34 1.72
C SER A 69 -5.36 8.24 0.67
N THR A 70 -4.82 7.65 -0.39
CA THR A 70 -4.05 8.37 -1.40
C THR A 70 -4.49 8.01 -2.82
N GLY A 71 -3.81 8.61 -3.80
CA GLY A 71 -3.97 8.28 -5.22
C GLY A 71 -3.41 6.91 -5.63
N GLY A 72 -2.68 6.21 -4.74
CA GLY A 72 -2.09 4.89 -4.99
C GLY A 72 -0.58 4.91 -5.22
N SER A 73 -0.05 3.88 -5.87
CA SER A 73 1.38 3.51 -5.85
C SER A 73 2.35 4.61 -6.30
N VAL A 74 2.10 5.25 -7.43
CA VAL A 74 2.99 6.30 -7.98
C VAL A 74 2.95 7.54 -7.10
N PHE A 75 1.76 7.91 -6.61
CA PHE A 75 1.59 8.99 -5.65
C PHE A 75 2.40 8.69 -4.37
N ASN A 76 2.24 7.51 -3.79
CA ASN A 76 2.93 7.13 -2.54
C ASN A 76 4.45 7.19 -2.70
N VAL A 77 4.99 6.64 -3.79
CA VAL A 77 6.43 6.67 -4.07
C VAL A 77 6.95 8.12 -4.14
N ASN A 78 6.24 9.00 -4.84
CA ASN A 78 6.63 10.41 -4.97
C ASN A 78 6.54 11.15 -3.62
N THR A 79 5.51 10.87 -2.84
CA THR A 79 5.29 11.52 -1.53
C THR A 79 6.28 11.01 -0.46
N ILE A 80 6.72 9.75 -0.53
CA ILE A 80 7.85 9.27 0.29
C ILE A 80 9.16 9.94 -0.16
N LYS A 81 9.36 10.09 -1.48
CA LYS A 81 10.56 10.75 -2.01
C LYS A 81 10.65 12.21 -1.57
N SER A 82 9.52 12.94 -1.47
CA SER A 82 9.46 14.30 -0.93
C SER A 82 9.62 14.38 0.60
N GLY A 83 9.41 13.27 1.32
CA GLY A 83 9.49 13.20 2.78
C GLY A 83 8.18 13.51 3.51
N GLU A 84 7.06 13.55 2.79
CA GLU A 84 5.73 13.81 3.36
C GLU A 84 5.05 12.51 3.87
N LEU A 85 5.46 11.35 3.37
CA LEU A 85 5.09 10.03 3.88
C LEU A 85 6.34 9.27 4.35
N ASP A 86 6.22 8.51 5.42
CA ASP A 86 7.30 7.63 5.91
C ASP A 86 7.33 6.29 5.17
N PHE A 87 6.16 5.72 4.94
CA PHE A 87 5.95 4.44 4.24
C PHE A 87 4.82 4.58 3.22
N GLY A 88 4.77 3.67 2.28
CA GLY A 88 3.63 3.58 1.37
C GLY A 88 3.51 2.22 0.71
N PHE A 89 2.29 1.89 0.33
CA PHE A 89 2.05 0.76 -0.54
C PHE A 89 2.39 1.13 -1.98
N ALA A 90 3.08 0.23 -2.67
CA ALA A 90 3.37 0.32 -4.09
C ALA A 90 3.29 -1.07 -4.72
N GLN A 91 2.72 -1.13 -5.92
CA GLN A 91 2.80 -2.31 -6.76
C GLN A 91 4.27 -2.62 -7.08
N SER A 92 4.61 -3.90 -7.24
CA SER A 92 5.98 -4.33 -7.53
C SER A 92 6.53 -3.80 -8.87
N ASP A 93 5.69 -3.57 -9.88
CA ASP A 93 6.05 -2.89 -11.13
C ASP A 93 6.39 -1.40 -10.91
N VAL A 94 5.59 -0.70 -10.10
CA VAL A 94 5.84 0.70 -9.75
C VAL A 94 7.12 0.82 -8.91
N GLN A 95 7.33 -0.08 -7.94
CA GLN A 95 8.57 -0.15 -7.16
C GLN A 95 9.78 -0.34 -8.08
N PHE A 96 9.71 -1.29 -9.02
CA PHE A 96 10.76 -1.56 -9.99
C PHE A 96 11.05 -0.32 -10.85
N ASN A 97 10.00 0.27 -11.44
CA ASN A 97 10.12 1.43 -12.31
C ASN A 97 10.72 2.65 -11.59
N ALA A 98 10.35 2.89 -10.35
CA ALA A 98 10.93 3.97 -9.54
C ALA A 98 12.41 3.72 -9.21
N THR A 99 12.76 2.46 -8.85
CA THR A 99 14.16 2.08 -8.58
C THR A 99 15.05 2.25 -9.81
N LYS A 100 14.52 1.97 -11.02
CA LYS A 100 15.26 1.99 -12.29
C LYS A 100 15.11 3.30 -13.07
N GLY A 101 14.24 4.22 -12.67
CA GLY A 101 13.94 5.43 -13.44
C GLY A 101 13.28 5.10 -14.78
N GLN A 102 12.29 4.21 -14.76
CA GLN A 102 11.57 3.76 -15.96
C GLN A 102 10.08 4.08 -15.87
N GLY A 103 9.33 3.83 -16.94
CA GLY A 103 7.89 4.09 -16.98
C GLY A 103 7.57 5.52 -16.56
N GLN A 104 6.71 5.67 -15.57
CA GLN A 104 6.26 6.95 -15.02
C GLN A 104 7.37 7.77 -14.33
N PHE A 105 8.52 7.15 -14.06
CA PHE A 105 9.66 7.79 -13.41
C PHE A 105 10.81 8.13 -14.40
N LYS A 106 10.60 7.95 -15.72
CA LYS A 106 11.63 8.17 -16.72
C LYS A 106 12.23 9.58 -16.65
N ASP A 107 11.39 10.60 -16.53
CA ASP A 107 11.83 11.99 -16.49
C ASP A 107 12.44 12.38 -15.13
N ALA A 108 11.96 11.76 -14.05
CA ALA A 108 12.45 11.99 -12.69
C ALA A 108 13.75 11.21 -12.37
N GLY A 109 14.11 10.24 -13.22
CA GLY A 109 15.24 9.35 -13.04
C GLY A 109 15.07 8.33 -11.91
N ALA A 110 16.07 7.46 -11.74
CA ALA A 110 16.09 6.44 -10.72
C ALA A 110 16.09 7.05 -9.30
N TRP A 111 15.27 6.48 -8.42
CA TRP A 111 15.27 6.89 -7.01
C TRP A 111 16.17 5.95 -6.19
N ALA A 112 17.43 6.34 -6.01
CA ALA A 112 18.45 5.55 -5.31
C ALA A 112 18.17 5.32 -3.81
N ASP A 113 17.41 6.22 -3.17
CA ASP A 113 17.05 6.11 -1.74
C ASP A 113 15.81 5.24 -1.50
N GLN A 114 15.17 4.72 -2.54
CA GLN A 114 14.05 3.79 -2.36
C GLN A 114 14.51 2.53 -1.64
N ARG A 115 13.74 2.11 -0.65
CA ARG A 115 13.95 0.85 0.07
C ARG A 115 12.67 0.03 0.11
N ALA A 116 12.80 -1.27 -0.12
CA ALA A 116 11.74 -2.23 0.13
C ALA A 116 11.70 -2.58 1.62
N VAL A 117 10.50 -2.79 2.13
CA VAL A 117 10.30 -3.30 3.49
C VAL A 117 9.87 -4.75 3.40
N PHE A 118 8.70 -5.05 2.85
CA PHE A 118 8.19 -6.40 2.59
C PHE A 118 7.13 -6.35 1.48
N SER A 119 6.86 -7.50 0.85
CA SER A 119 5.66 -7.67 0.02
C SER A 119 4.46 -8.11 0.86
N VAL A 120 3.27 -7.94 0.33
CA VAL A 120 2.03 -8.28 1.02
C VAL A 120 1.24 -9.29 0.18
N HIS A 121 0.13 -8.92 -0.38
CA HIS A 121 -0.76 -9.82 -1.13
C HIS A 121 -0.50 -9.72 -2.64
N PRO A 122 -0.84 -10.79 -3.41
CA PRO A 122 -0.90 -10.68 -4.86
C PRO A 122 -2.03 -9.73 -5.29
N GLU A 123 -1.83 -9.09 -6.43
CA GLU A 123 -2.78 -8.19 -7.07
C GLU A 123 -3.03 -8.65 -8.50
N PRO A 124 -3.90 -9.65 -8.68
CA PRO A 124 -4.38 -10.03 -10.01
C PRO A 124 -5.06 -8.83 -10.67
N PHE A 125 -4.62 -8.48 -11.87
CA PHE A 125 -5.26 -7.42 -12.63
C PHE A 125 -6.69 -7.81 -12.95
N THR A 126 -7.61 -6.98 -12.51
CA THR A 126 -9.03 -7.26 -12.54
C THR A 126 -9.70 -6.35 -13.56
N VAL A 127 -10.37 -6.96 -14.52
CA VAL A 127 -11.25 -6.24 -15.44
C VAL A 127 -12.68 -6.61 -15.12
N LEU A 128 -13.50 -5.59 -14.87
CA LEU A 128 -14.94 -5.75 -14.75
C LEU A 128 -15.64 -5.12 -15.94
N ALA A 129 -16.65 -5.81 -16.44
CA ALA A 129 -17.59 -5.32 -17.45
C ALA A 129 -18.98 -5.19 -16.87
N ARG A 130 -19.70 -4.13 -17.25
CA ARG A 130 -21.13 -4.01 -17.03
C ARG A 130 -21.83 -5.12 -17.85
N LYS A 131 -22.85 -5.76 -17.27
CA LYS A 131 -23.57 -6.87 -17.91
C LYS A 131 -24.08 -6.50 -19.32
N GLU A 132 -24.67 -5.31 -19.46
CA GLU A 132 -25.25 -4.82 -20.71
C GLU A 132 -24.21 -4.39 -21.76
N ALA A 133 -22.94 -4.30 -21.40
CA ALA A 133 -21.87 -3.98 -22.33
C ALA A 133 -21.56 -5.12 -23.31
N ASN A 134 -22.05 -6.34 -23.04
CA ASN A 134 -21.88 -7.55 -23.89
C ASN A 134 -20.41 -7.81 -24.23
N VAL A 135 -19.51 -7.72 -23.25
CA VAL A 135 -18.08 -7.95 -23.38
C VAL A 135 -17.76 -9.41 -23.05
N GLN A 136 -17.02 -10.08 -23.92
CA GLN A 136 -16.53 -11.44 -23.72
C GLN A 136 -15.01 -11.49 -23.50
N SER A 137 -14.28 -10.54 -24.09
CA SER A 137 -12.83 -10.41 -24.01
C SER A 137 -12.42 -8.96 -23.80
N PHE A 138 -11.16 -8.73 -23.41
CA PHE A 138 -10.65 -7.36 -23.26
C PHE A 138 -10.70 -6.58 -24.58
N ALA A 139 -10.56 -7.26 -25.71
CA ALA A 139 -10.62 -6.64 -27.04
C ALA A 139 -11.96 -5.94 -27.33
N ASP A 140 -13.06 -6.42 -26.73
CA ASP A 140 -14.40 -5.87 -26.93
C ASP A 140 -14.60 -4.48 -26.28
N PHE A 141 -13.62 -4.01 -25.51
CA PHE A 141 -13.67 -2.64 -24.96
C PHE A 141 -13.24 -1.56 -25.95
N LYS A 142 -12.71 -1.91 -27.13
CA LYS A 142 -12.50 -0.88 -28.17
C LYS A 142 -13.81 -0.15 -28.50
N GLY A 143 -13.75 1.19 -28.53
CA GLY A 143 -14.90 2.04 -28.76
C GLY A 143 -15.92 2.10 -27.60
N LYS A 144 -15.64 1.48 -26.44
CA LYS A 144 -16.49 1.58 -25.25
C LYS A 144 -15.94 2.60 -24.24
N ARG A 145 -16.76 2.95 -23.26
CA ARG A 145 -16.37 3.83 -22.14
C ARG A 145 -15.66 2.97 -21.08
N PHE A 146 -14.40 3.22 -20.86
CA PHE A 146 -13.60 2.37 -19.99
C PHE A 146 -12.80 3.21 -18.97
N ASN A 147 -12.82 2.79 -17.68
CA ASN A 147 -11.99 3.44 -16.68
C ASN A 147 -10.59 2.80 -16.65
N VAL A 148 -9.59 3.62 -16.91
CA VAL A 148 -8.18 3.23 -17.00
C VAL A 148 -7.38 3.49 -15.72
N GLY A 149 -8.05 3.96 -14.65
CA GLY A 149 -7.44 4.35 -13.38
C GLY A 149 -7.01 5.82 -13.33
N ASN A 150 -7.00 6.37 -12.13
CA ASN A 150 -6.64 7.77 -11.89
C ASN A 150 -5.14 8.03 -12.11
N PRO A 151 -4.76 9.24 -12.54
CA PRO A 151 -3.37 9.66 -12.58
C PRO A 151 -2.69 9.48 -11.21
N GLY A 152 -1.45 9.00 -11.20
CA GLY A 152 -0.70 8.71 -9.98
C GLY A 152 -1.01 7.37 -9.32
N SER A 153 -1.95 6.59 -9.86
CA SER A 153 -2.19 5.21 -9.39
C SER A 153 -1.26 4.19 -10.07
N GLY A 154 -0.99 3.10 -9.37
CA GLY A 154 -0.34 1.94 -9.97
C GLY A 154 -1.23 1.27 -11.01
N THR A 155 -2.55 1.26 -10.78
CA THR A 155 -3.55 0.79 -11.76
C THR A 155 -3.37 1.47 -13.12
N ARG A 156 -3.25 2.81 -13.15
CA ARG A 156 -3.02 3.55 -14.39
C ARG A 156 -1.67 3.19 -15.02
N ALA A 157 -0.62 3.07 -14.21
CA ALA A 157 0.71 2.69 -14.67
C ALA A 157 0.71 1.33 -15.38
N SER A 158 0.12 0.31 -14.74
CA SER A 158 0.02 -1.05 -15.31
C SER A 158 -0.92 -1.09 -16.52
N MET A 159 -2.00 -0.27 -16.51
CA MET A 159 -2.90 -0.17 -17.67
C MET A 159 -2.19 0.40 -18.89
N GLU A 160 -1.32 1.39 -18.74
CA GLU A 160 -0.52 1.94 -19.84
C GLU A 160 0.46 0.91 -20.43
N GLU A 161 1.08 0.07 -19.57
CA GLU A 161 1.91 -1.04 -20.06
C GLU A 161 1.08 -2.10 -20.81
N LEU A 162 -0.11 -2.43 -20.33
CA LEU A 162 -1.04 -3.33 -21.03
C LEU A 162 -1.44 -2.79 -22.40
N LEU A 163 -1.83 -1.51 -22.45
CA LEU A 163 -2.19 -0.88 -23.74
C LEU A 163 -1.02 -0.89 -24.71
N ALA A 164 0.18 -0.56 -24.24
CA ALA A 164 1.40 -0.60 -25.08
C ALA A 164 1.66 -2.02 -25.62
N ALA A 165 1.51 -3.06 -24.80
CA ALA A 165 1.68 -4.46 -25.21
C ALA A 165 0.64 -4.90 -26.25
N LEU A 166 -0.58 -4.39 -26.16
CA LEU A 166 -1.67 -4.65 -27.11
C LEU A 166 -1.60 -3.77 -28.37
N GLY A 167 -0.71 -2.77 -28.40
CA GLY A 167 -0.66 -1.79 -29.49
C GLY A 167 -1.86 -0.83 -29.47
N TRP A 168 -2.45 -0.60 -28.30
CA TRP A 168 -3.61 0.28 -28.10
C TRP A 168 -3.18 1.64 -27.53
N LYS A 169 -4.08 2.61 -27.68
CA LYS A 169 -3.97 3.97 -27.14
C LYS A 169 -5.23 4.28 -26.32
N LEU A 170 -5.17 5.27 -25.45
CA LEU A 170 -6.35 5.75 -24.73
C LEU A 170 -7.49 6.17 -25.66
N GLY A 171 -7.17 6.71 -26.84
CA GLY A 171 -8.16 7.07 -27.87
C GLY A 171 -8.83 5.88 -28.56
N ASP A 172 -8.43 4.62 -28.30
CA ASP A 172 -9.16 3.44 -28.78
C ASP A 172 -10.43 3.18 -27.97
N PHE A 173 -10.58 3.81 -26.80
CA PHE A 173 -11.82 3.87 -26.05
C PHE A 173 -12.66 5.07 -26.51
N SER A 174 -14.00 4.96 -26.50
CA SER A 174 -14.86 6.13 -26.73
C SER A 174 -14.76 7.15 -25.59
N LEU A 175 -14.46 6.67 -24.38
CA LEU A 175 -14.12 7.45 -23.19
C LEU A 175 -13.11 6.65 -22.36
N ALA A 176 -11.90 7.15 -22.22
CA ALA A 176 -10.95 6.69 -21.22
C ALA A 176 -11.14 7.53 -19.96
N SER A 177 -11.95 7.06 -19.01
CA SER A 177 -12.15 7.78 -17.75
C SER A 177 -11.03 7.47 -16.76
N GLU A 178 -10.79 8.42 -15.85
CA GLU A 178 -9.69 8.40 -14.89
C GLU A 178 -10.20 8.46 -13.44
N LEU A 179 -11.26 7.71 -13.18
CA LEU A 179 -11.91 7.66 -11.87
C LEU A 179 -11.00 7.00 -10.83
N LYS A 180 -11.09 7.49 -9.62
CA LYS A 180 -10.44 6.85 -8.46
C LYS A 180 -11.09 5.50 -8.14
N ALA A 181 -10.36 4.69 -7.37
CA ALA A 181 -10.79 3.34 -7.01
C ALA A 181 -12.20 3.29 -6.41
N ASP A 182 -12.57 4.23 -5.55
CA ASP A 182 -13.87 4.26 -4.88
C ASP A 182 -15.02 4.69 -5.79
N GLU A 183 -14.74 5.22 -6.98
CA GLU A 183 -15.72 5.80 -7.91
C GLU A 183 -16.09 4.84 -9.04
N HIS A 184 -15.19 3.92 -9.45
CA HIS A 184 -15.42 3.12 -10.64
C HIS A 184 -16.56 2.09 -10.49
N GLY A 185 -16.74 1.48 -9.32
CA GLY A 185 -17.85 0.55 -9.06
C GLY A 185 -19.21 1.21 -9.20
N PRO A 186 -19.50 2.31 -8.49
CA PRO A 186 -20.72 3.11 -8.69
C PRO A 186 -20.90 3.58 -10.13
N ALA A 187 -19.85 4.10 -10.78
CA ALA A 187 -19.93 4.55 -12.18
C ALA A 187 -20.27 3.41 -13.15
N LEU A 188 -19.80 2.19 -12.88
CA LEU A 188 -20.15 1.01 -13.66
C LEU A 188 -21.63 0.67 -13.52
N CYS A 189 -22.14 0.61 -12.29
CA CYS A 189 -23.54 0.28 -12.01
C CYS A 189 -24.51 1.36 -12.52
N ASP A 190 -24.12 2.63 -12.46
CA ASP A 190 -24.88 3.76 -13.04
C ASP A 190 -24.84 3.79 -14.58
N GLY A 191 -24.09 2.90 -15.22
CA GLY A 191 -23.94 2.88 -16.67
C GLY A 191 -23.14 4.05 -17.25
N LYS A 192 -22.35 4.76 -16.44
CA LYS A 192 -21.47 5.85 -16.88
C LYS A 192 -20.24 5.32 -17.61
N ILE A 193 -19.77 4.12 -17.24
CA ILE A 193 -18.70 3.37 -17.89
C ILE A 193 -19.19 1.95 -18.23
N ASP A 194 -18.57 1.32 -19.21
CA ASP A 194 -18.90 -0.03 -19.65
C ASP A 194 -17.96 -1.08 -19.02
N GLY A 195 -16.82 -0.65 -18.51
CA GLY A 195 -15.88 -1.49 -17.78
C GLY A 195 -14.78 -0.67 -17.11
N PHE A 196 -13.99 -1.35 -16.29
CA PHE A 196 -12.80 -0.78 -15.68
C PHE A 196 -11.70 -1.81 -15.47
N PHE A 197 -10.46 -1.33 -15.43
CA PHE A 197 -9.27 -2.08 -15.00
C PHE A 197 -8.88 -1.65 -13.58
N TYR A 198 -8.50 -2.63 -12.73
CA TYR A 198 -8.06 -2.36 -11.38
C TYR A 198 -7.02 -3.39 -10.91
N ALA A 199 -5.89 -2.91 -10.41
CA ALA A 199 -4.89 -3.70 -9.71
C ALA A 199 -5.26 -3.75 -8.22
N VAL A 200 -5.61 -4.92 -7.71
CA VAL A 200 -6.10 -5.05 -6.33
C VAL A 200 -5.96 -6.47 -5.80
N GLY A 201 -5.74 -6.60 -4.49
CA GLY A 201 -5.84 -7.88 -3.77
C GLY A 201 -7.29 -8.38 -3.68
N HIS A 202 -7.46 -9.68 -3.54
CA HIS A 202 -8.77 -10.32 -3.46
C HIS A 202 -8.97 -11.04 -2.11
N PRO A 203 -10.23 -11.03 -1.57
CA PRO A 203 -11.39 -10.27 -2.03
C PRO A 203 -11.25 -8.76 -1.81
N SER A 204 -11.97 -7.96 -2.61
CA SER A 204 -12.00 -6.49 -2.51
C SER A 204 -13.42 -5.96 -2.63
N ALA A 205 -13.79 -4.97 -1.82
CA ALA A 205 -15.10 -4.35 -1.86
C ALA A 205 -15.38 -3.69 -3.23
N ASN A 206 -14.38 -3.05 -3.85
CA ASN A 206 -14.50 -2.46 -5.19
C ASN A 206 -14.99 -3.44 -6.27
N ILE A 207 -14.75 -4.74 -6.09
CA ILE A 207 -15.17 -5.80 -7.02
C ILE A 207 -16.45 -6.47 -6.51
N GLN A 208 -16.57 -6.67 -5.21
CA GLN A 208 -17.72 -7.31 -4.59
C GLN A 208 -19.00 -6.50 -4.80
N ASP A 209 -18.94 -5.19 -4.57
CA ASP A 209 -20.11 -4.32 -4.66
C ASP A 209 -20.74 -4.33 -6.07
N PRO A 210 -20.03 -4.04 -7.18
CA PRO A 210 -20.64 -4.06 -8.51
C PRO A 210 -21.04 -5.46 -8.99
N THR A 211 -20.32 -6.53 -8.57
CA THR A 211 -20.72 -7.91 -8.91
C THR A 211 -22.01 -8.32 -8.21
N THR A 212 -22.29 -7.77 -7.04
CA THR A 212 -23.53 -8.01 -6.28
C THR A 212 -24.65 -7.08 -6.74
N SER A 213 -24.39 -5.78 -6.83
CA SER A 213 -25.42 -4.75 -7.01
C SER A 213 -25.91 -4.64 -8.46
N CYS A 214 -25.03 -4.82 -9.45
CA CYS A 214 -25.39 -4.69 -10.88
C CYS A 214 -24.89 -5.86 -11.75
N ALA A 215 -24.65 -7.00 -11.14
CA ALA A 215 -24.28 -8.25 -11.79
C ALA A 215 -23.08 -8.12 -12.78
N ALA A 216 -22.12 -7.25 -12.42
CA ALA A 216 -20.91 -7.04 -13.21
C ALA A 216 -20.12 -8.36 -13.40
N LYS A 217 -19.46 -8.50 -14.55
CA LYS A 217 -18.74 -9.71 -14.95
C LYS A 217 -17.23 -9.48 -14.97
N LEU A 218 -16.49 -10.44 -14.43
CA LEU A 218 -15.04 -10.53 -14.61
C LEU A 218 -14.71 -10.89 -16.05
N VAL A 219 -13.71 -10.20 -16.61
CA VAL A 219 -13.20 -10.44 -17.97
C VAL A 219 -11.75 -10.90 -17.88
N ALA A 220 -11.46 -12.02 -18.53
CA ALA A 220 -10.10 -12.58 -18.54
C ALA A 220 -9.10 -11.68 -19.28
N LEU A 221 -7.87 -11.63 -18.77
CA LEU A 221 -6.72 -10.98 -19.41
C LEU A 221 -5.73 -12.07 -19.84
N THR A 222 -5.88 -12.54 -21.06
CA THR A 222 -5.08 -13.65 -21.64
C THR A 222 -4.77 -13.37 -23.11
N GLY A 223 -3.83 -14.09 -23.65
CA GLY A 223 -3.47 -14.04 -25.07
C GLY A 223 -1.96 -13.86 -25.29
N PRO A 224 -1.48 -14.05 -26.53
CA PRO A 224 -0.05 -14.07 -26.85
C PRO A 224 0.68 -12.78 -26.45
N GLN A 225 0.06 -11.61 -26.60
CA GLN A 225 0.67 -10.32 -26.24
C GLN A 225 0.83 -10.21 -24.71
N ILE A 226 -0.15 -10.72 -23.95
CA ILE A 226 -0.09 -10.73 -22.48
C ILE A 226 0.94 -11.77 -22.02
N ASP A 227 0.98 -12.95 -22.62
CA ASP A 227 1.99 -13.96 -22.32
C ASP A 227 3.41 -13.43 -22.56
N LYS A 228 3.60 -12.68 -23.66
CA LYS A 228 4.87 -12.02 -23.94
C LYS A 228 5.18 -10.93 -22.91
N LEU A 229 4.21 -10.08 -22.54
CA LEU A 229 4.38 -9.03 -21.54
C LEU A 229 4.83 -9.64 -20.20
N VAL A 230 4.18 -10.72 -19.76
CA VAL A 230 4.54 -11.42 -18.52
C VAL A 230 5.94 -12.04 -18.59
N ALA A 231 6.33 -12.60 -19.75
CA ALA A 231 7.66 -13.17 -19.92
C ALA A 231 8.78 -12.11 -19.95
N ASP A 232 8.50 -10.94 -20.49
CA ASP A 232 9.47 -9.85 -20.65
C ASP A 232 9.69 -9.02 -19.38
N LYS A 233 8.76 -9.08 -18.41
CA LYS A 233 8.75 -8.20 -17.23
C LYS A 233 8.89 -9.00 -15.93
N PRO A 234 9.96 -8.78 -15.14
CA PRO A 234 10.25 -9.61 -13.96
C PRO A 234 9.28 -9.39 -12.79
N TYR A 235 8.44 -8.38 -12.86
CA TYR A 235 7.47 -8.03 -11.82
C TYR A 235 6.06 -8.53 -12.12
N TYR A 236 5.81 -9.12 -13.30
CA TYR A 236 4.54 -9.72 -13.67
C TYR A 236 4.56 -11.24 -13.50
N ALA A 237 3.45 -11.79 -13.08
CA ALA A 237 3.22 -13.23 -13.02
C ALA A 237 1.79 -13.57 -13.47
N LYS A 238 1.62 -14.76 -14.08
CA LYS A 238 0.27 -15.28 -14.34
C LYS A 238 -0.48 -15.45 -13.03
N ALA A 239 -1.77 -15.13 -13.06
CA ALA A 239 -2.63 -15.17 -11.88
C ALA A 239 -4.03 -15.67 -12.26
N THR A 240 -4.80 -16.05 -11.26
CA THR A 240 -6.20 -16.47 -11.43
C THR A 240 -7.03 -15.89 -10.29
N ILE A 241 -8.13 -15.24 -10.62
CA ILE A 241 -9.17 -14.88 -9.65
C ILE A 241 -10.02 -16.14 -9.43
N PRO A 242 -10.16 -16.64 -8.19
CA PRO A 242 -10.84 -17.90 -7.91
C PRO A 242 -12.31 -17.92 -8.35
N ALA A 243 -12.76 -19.10 -8.78
CA ALA A 243 -14.16 -19.36 -9.11
C ALA A 243 -15.07 -19.07 -7.92
N GLY A 244 -16.20 -18.40 -8.16
CA GLY A 244 -17.22 -18.13 -7.14
C GLY A 244 -16.81 -17.15 -6.03
N LEU A 245 -15.65 -16.53 -6.14
CA LEU A 245 -15.20 -15.52 -5.17
C LEU A 245 -16.13 -14.30 -5.14
N TYR A 246 -16.71 -13.96 -6.28
CA TYR A 246 -17.62 -12.83 -6.44
C TYR A 246 -18.97 -13.29 -7.01
N ALA A 247 -20.04 -12.65 -6.56
CA ALA A 247 -21.40 -12.92 -7.02
C ALA A 247 -21.48 -12.84 -8.56
N ASN A 248 -22.31 -13.69 -9.16
CA ASN A 248 -22.52 -13.79 -10.60
C ASN A 248 -21.28 -14.16 -11.45
N ASN A 249 -20.16 -14.58 -10.81
CA ASN A 249 -18.90 -14.97 -11.44
C ASN A 249 -18.51 -16.40 -11.00
N PRO A 250 -19.21 -17.45 -11.49
CA PRO A 250 -19.01 -18.83 -11.03
C PRO A 250 -17.72 -19.47 -11.57
N GLN A 251 -17.09 -18.89 -12.61
CA GLN A 251 -15.90 -19.43 -13.22
C GLN A 251 -14.64 -18.73 -12.70
N ALA A 252 -13.53 -19.48 -12.67
CA ALA A 252 -12.22 -18.89 -12.44
C ALA A 252 -11.84 -17.97 -13.61
N THR A 253 -11.26 -16.80 -13.29
CA THR A 253 -10.87 -15.82 -14.31
C THR A 253 -9.37 -15.76 -14.42
N ALA A 254 -8.82 -16.21 -15.56
CA ALA A 254 -7.40 -16.13 -15.83
C ALA A 254 -6.96 -14.69 -16.10
N THR A 255 -5.82 -14.30 -15.54
CA THR A 255 -5.24 -12.97 -15.66
C THR A 255 -3.73 -13.02 -15.39
N TYR A 256 -3.13 -11.89 -15.21
CA TYR A 256 -1.78 -11.72 -14.68
C TYR A 256 -1.79 -10.61 -13.63
N GLY A 257 -0.69 -10.40 -12.95
CA GLY A 257 -0.67 -9.37 -11.92
C GLY A 257 0.70 -9.15 -11.32
N VAL A 258 0.69 -8.41 -10.25
CA VAL A 258 1.84 -7.95 -9.47
C VAL A 258 1.69 -8.36 -8.00
N LEU A 259 2.64 -7.95 -7.17
CA LEU A 259 2.53 -8.02 -5.72
C LEU A 259 2.37 -6.61 -5.15
N ALA A 260 1.54 -6.47 -4.13
CA ALA A 260 1.56 -5.32 -3.25
C ALA A 260 2.85 -5.33 -2.45
N THR A 261 3.55 -4.21 -2.36
CA THR A 261 4.77 -4.06 -1.55
C THR A 261 4.66 -2.84 -0.64
N VAL A 262 5.36 -2.88 0.48
CA VAL A 262 5.56 -1.70 1.34
C VAL A 262 6.96 -1.17 1.09
N VAL A 263 7.04 0.10 0.75
CA VAL A 263 8.28 0.81 0.46
C VAL A 263 8.47 2.00 1.40
N THR A 264 9.71 2.43 1.53
CA THR A 264 10.12 3.57 2.35
C THR A 264 11.37 4.23 1.75
N SER A 265 11.89 5.24 2.41
CA SER A 265 13.15 5.90 2.07
C SER A 265 14.29 5.39 2.95
N ALA A 266 15.51 5.30 2.39
CA ALA A 266 16.74 5.08 3.17
C ALA A 266 16.98 6.13 4.27
N LYS A 267 16.29 7.28 4.17
CA LYS A 267 16.37 8.36 5.16
C LYS A 267 15.57 8.08 6.45
N ILE A 268 14.65 7.12 6.42
CA ILE A 268 13.92 6.71 7.63
C ILE A 268 14.89 5.95 8.53
N PRO A 269 14.98 6.29 9.84
CA PRO A 269 15.90 5.62 10.76
C PRO A 269 15.68 4.10 10.84
N ALA A 270 16.77 3.33 10.85
CA ALA A 270 16.71 1.87 10.86
C ALA A 270 15.90 1.30 12.05
N ASP A 271 15.97 1.92 13.23
CA ASP A 271 15.19 1.48 14.39
C ASP A 271 13.68 1.67 14.20
N VAL A 272 13.26 2.68 13.45
CA VAL A 272 11.84 2.89 13.12
C VAL A 272 11.34 1.76 12.22
N VAL A 273 12.05 1.48 11.13
CA VAL A 273 11.66 0.42 10.20
C VAL A 273 11.73 -0.95 10.87
N TYR A 274 12.78 -1.20 11.66
CA TYR A 274 12.90 -2.43 12.47
C TYR A 274 11.66 -2.64 13.35
N GLN A 275 11.21 -1.59 14.04
CA GLN A 275 10.08 -1.67 14.96
C GLN A 275 8.75 -1.90 14.24
N VAL A 276 8.54 -1.28 13.06
CA VAL A 276 7.36 -1.53 12.22
C VAL A 276 7.34 -3.00 11.77
N VAL A 277 8.46 -3.50 11.26
CA VAL A 277 8.63 -4.90 10.82
C VAL A 277 8.41 -5.86 11.98
N LYS A 278 9.04 -5.60 13.13
CA LYS A 278 8.88 -6.39 14.34
C LYS A 278 7.43 -6.44 14.82
N SER A 279 6.75 -5.31 14.86
CA SER A 279 5.35 -5.24 15.29
C SER A 279 4.43 -6.10 14.41
N LEU A 280 4.70 -6.15 13.10
CA LEU A 280 3.93 -6.99 12.19
C LEU A 280 4.26 -8.47 12.38
N PHE A 281 5.54 -8.85 12.26
CA PHE A 281 5.91 -10.27 12.20
C PHE A 281 5.85 -10.98 13.55
N ASP A 282 6.05 -10.30 14.67
CA ASP A 282 5.82 -10.89 16.00
C ASP A 282 4.31 -11.08 16.30
N ASN A 283 3.41 -10.41 15.55
CA ASN A 283 1.96 -10.58 15.63
C ASN A 283 1.38 -11.13 14.31
N PHE A 284 2.13 -11.95 13.59
CA PHE A 284 1.81 -12.33 12.21
C PHE A 284 0.47 -13.05 12.06
N ASP A 285 0.11 -13.93 12.98
CA ASP A 285 -1.18 -14.62 12.96
C ASP A 285 -2.35 -13.65 13.23
N GLU A 286 -2.16 -12.62 14.04
CA GLU A 286 -3.14 -11.55 14.18
C GLU A 286 -3.25 -10.76 12.87
N PHE A 287 -2.13 -10.40 12.23
CA PHE A 287 -2.11 -9.69 10.96
C PHE A 287 -2.91 -10.41 9.87
N LYS A 288 -2.70 -11.71 9.69
CA LYS A 288 -3.44 -12.52 8.71
C LYS A 288 -4.96 -12.53 8.91
N ARG A 289 -5.42 -12.40 10.14
CA ARG A 289 -6.87 -12.39 10.46
C ARG A 289 -7.54 -11.03 10.25
N LEU A 290 -6.78 -9.95 10.06
CA LEU A 290 -7.34 -8.61 9.95
C LEU A 290 -7.98 -8.31 8.58
N HIS A 291 -7.62 -9.09 7.55
CA HIS A 291 -8.29 -9.01 6.24
C HIS A 291 -8.13 -10.33 5.47
N PRO A 292 -9.17 -10.83 4.75
CA PRO A 292 -9.11 -12.11 4.04
C PRO A 292 -7.97 -12.19 3.00
N ALA A 293 -7.62 -11.09 2.32
CA ALA A 293 -6.50 -11.05 1.38
C ALA A 293 -5.14 -11.33 2.04
N LEU A 294 -5.03 -11.26 3.35
CA LEU A 294 -3.80 -11.50 4.12
C LEU A 294 -3.70 -12.95 4.63
N ALA A 295 -4.78 -13.73 4.55
CA ALA A 295 -4.90 -15.02 5.22
C ALA A 295 -3.81 -16.04 4.80
N ASN A 296 -3.36 -15.99 3.56
CA ASN A 296 -2.43 -16.98 3.00
C ASN A 296 -0.97 -16.49 2.94
N LEU A 297 -0.64 -15.37 3.59
CA LEU A 297 0.71 -14.83 3.61
C LEU A 297 1.67 -15.76 4.36
N LYS A 298 2.91 -15.80 3.88
CA LYS A 298 4.03 -16.53 4.48
C LYS A 298 5.22 -15.57 4.62
N PRO A 299 5.83 -15.46 5.82
CA PRO A 299 6.92 -14.52 6.06
C PRO A 299 8.08 -14.69 5.05
N GLU A 300 8.42 -15.94 4.73
CA GLU A 300 9.53 -16.27 3.84
C GLU A 300 9.34 -15.72 2.42
N ASN A 301 8.09 -15.60 1.95
CA ASN A 301 7.76 -15.02 0.66
C ASN A 301 7.75 -13.49 0.75
N MET A 302 7.19 -12.94 1.83
CA MET A 302 7.06 -11.49 2.02
C MET A 302 8.39 -10.73 2.02
N VAL A 303 9.48 -11.40 2.40
CA VAL A 303 10.81 -10.78 2.48
C VAL A 303 11.64 -10.95 1.20
N LYS A 304 11.08 -11.57 0.16
CA LYS A 304 11.79 -11.88 -1.10
C LYS A 304 10.99 -11.53 -2.34
N ASP A 305 9.71 -11.95 -2.41
CA ASP A 305 8.92 -11.90 -3.63
C ASP A 305 8.50 -10.47 -3.95
N GLY A 306 8.65 -10.06 -5.21
CA GLY A 306 8.22 -8.74 -5.71
C GLY A 306 9.05 -7.56 -5.21
N LEU A 307 10.16 -7.79 -4.50
CA LEU A 307 11.04 -6.74 -3.97
C LEU A 307 12.18 -6.47 -4.95
N SER A 308 12.15 -5.33 -5.62
CA SER A 308 13.15 -4.91 -6.62
C SER A 308 14.08 -3.82 -6.10
N ALA A 309 13.67 -3.05 -5.09
CA ALA A 309 14.53 -2.13 -4.37
C ALA A 309 15.35 -2.87 -3.31
N PRO A 310 16.53 -2.37 -2.90
CA PRO A 310 17.25 -2.91 -1.75
C PRO A 310 16.37 -2.89 -0.50
N LEU A 311 16.48 -3.93 0.33
CA LEU A 311 15.82 -3.95 1.63
C LEU A 311 16.33 -2.80 2.51
N HIS A 312 15.45 -2.23 3.32
CA HIS A 312 15.84 -1.24 4.31
C HIS A 312 16.65 -1.90 5.44
N ASP A 313 17.70 -1.24 5.94
CA ASP A 313 18.60 -1.79 6.97
C ASP A 313 17.85 -2.28 8.23
N GLY A 314 16.81 -1.54 8.66
CA GLY A 314 15.98 -1.94 9.78
C GLY A 314 15.17 -3.22 9.52
N ALA A 315 14.67 -3.39 8.29
CA ALA A 315 13.99 -4.61 7.88
C ALA A 315 14.97 -5.77 7.78
N LEU A 316 16.11 -5.55 7.12
CA LEU A 316 17.17 -6.54 6.96
C LEU A 316 17.67 -7.06 8.33
N ARG A 317 17.85 -6.17 9.32
CA ARG A 317 18.24 -6.54 10.69
C ARG A 317 17.27 -7.56 11.29
N TYR A 318 15.98 -7.28 11.27
CA TYR A 318 14.96 -8.19 11.78
C TYR A 318 14.95 -9.53 11.02
N TYR A 319 15.05 -9.49 9.69
CA TYR A 319 15.02 -10.72 8.89
C TYR A 319 16.23 -11.61 9.12
N LYS A 320 17.42 -11.04 9.37
CA LYS A 320 18.61 -11.78 9.79
C LYS A 320 18.43 -12.43 11.16
N GLU A 321 17.85 -11.72 12.12
CA GLU A 321 17.54 -12.26 13.45
C GLU A 321 16.58 -13.46 13.37
N LYS A 322 15.66 -13.48 12.39
CA LYS A 322 14.74 -14.60 12.14
C LYS A 322 15.33 -15.70 11.23
N GLY A 323 16.50 -15.47 10.64
CA GLY A 323 17.13 -16.42 9.70
C GLY A 323 16.43 -16.50 8.33
N TRP A 324 15.63 -15.50 7.96
CA TRP A 324 14.90 -15.47 6.68
C TRP A 324 15.76 -14.98 5.50
N VAL A 325 16.79 -14.21 5.80
CA VAL A 325 17.81 -13.74 4.85
C VAL A 325 19.20 -13.95 5.43
N LYS A 326 20.21 -14.08 4.56
CA LYS A 326 21.64 -14.27 4.93
C LYS A 326 22.32 -12.96 5.26
#